data_056c79a2820ce7cc6bf778acafa8a3f7
#
_entry.id   056c79a2820ce7cc6bf778acafa8a3f7
#
_cell.length_a   1.000
_cell.length_b   1.000
_cell.length_c   1.000
_cell.angle_alpha   90.00
_cell.angle_beta   90.00
_cell.angle_gamma   90.00
#
_symmetry.space_group_name_H-M   'P 1'
#
loop_
_entity.id
_entity.type
_entity.pdbx_description
1 polymer ?
#
loop_
_entity_poly.entity_id
_entity_poly.type
_entity_poly.pdbx_seq_one_letter_code
_entity_poly.pdbx_strand_id
1 'polypeptide(L)'
;MRAVVLRNGKVTVRETTDPVPGQGDLLLKTLSTAICASDVHYMDHPDLAINDPTGRSLYDPDRDIVMGHEFVGEVIGHGPGCSDAFPVGTRVTSMPIRLVDGGAGGLRIIGQHPEAQGSFGELLVVPEATAKAVDGAVSDDAIAVVDAFAVGEFYVRSSNMQPGEIPIIIGAGAVGLSAVAALTARGIDPIIVSDFHAERRELARSGFGAHILVDPAQQSVFDVFRQVRAERHLAGCAVVFECVGASGLIDKIVAEAEFCSRIYCAGGWYTGDTLSITEATRNGLTMQFGGGPMPQDWYGVLDSVVAGTLDPLPSVGRIIGLDEVPEALDQARRSEGPPRIVIHPNGDL
;
A
#
# COMPACT_ATOMS: atom_id res chain seq x y z
N MET A 1 -3.05 -17.43 20.66
CA MET A 1 -3.89 -16.62 19.75
C MET A 1 -4.11 -17.33 18.42
N ARG A 2 -5.23 -17.06 17.76
CA ARG A 2 -5.43 -17.48 16.35
C ARG A 2 -4.74 -16.48 15.42
N ALA A 3 -4.11 -16.98 14.38
CA ALA A 3 -3.42 -16.14 13.38
C ALA A 3 -3.32 -16.83 12.02
N VAL A 4 -3.13 -16.03 10.98
CA VAL A 4 -2.76 -16.46 9.62
C VAL A 4 -1.24 -16.58 9.56
N VAL A 5 -0.76 -17.80 9.43
CA VAL A 5 0.66 -18.14 9.48
C VAL A 5 1.15 -18.63 8.14
N LEU A 6 2.18 -17.99 7.62
CA LEU A 6 2.99 -18.47 6.50
C LEU A 6 4.13 -19.35 7.02
N ARG A 7 4.21 -20.59 6.55
CA ARG A 7 5.31 -21.52 6.82
C ARG A 7 5.47 -22.48 5.67
N ASN A 8 6.69 -22.71 5.25
CA ASN A 8 7.02 -23.62 4.15
C ASN A 8 6.15 -23.38 2.89
N GLY A 9 5.97 -22.12 2.50
CA GLY A 9 5.17 -21.69 1.35
C GLY A 9 3.66 -21.89 1.50
N LYS A 10 3.16 -22.25 2.69
CA LYS A 10 1.74 -22.48 2.94
C LYS A 10 1.21 -21.48 3.94
N VAL A 11 0.06 -20.90 3.60
CA VAL A 11 -0.72 -20.03 4.49
C VAL A 11 -1.81 -20.88 5.16
N THR A 12 -1.87 -20.81 6.50
CA THR A 12 -2.86 -21.53 7.29
C THR A 12 -3.34 -20.68 8.46
N VAL A 13 -4.61 -20.81 8.79
CA VAL A 13 -5.16 -20.24 10.02
C VAL A 13 -5.01 -21.27 11.13
N ARG A 14 -4.36 -20.89 12.22
CA ARG A 14 -4.14 -21.80 13.35
C ARG A 14 -3.86 -21.09 14.66
N GLU A 15 -3.94 -21.85 15.75
CA GLU A 15 -3.42 -21.41 17.04
C GLU A 15 -1.89 -21.28 16.98
N THR A 16 -1.38 -20.19 17.54
CA THR A 16 0.04 -19.91 17.74
C THR A 16 0.26 -19.29 19.12
N THR A 17 1.52 -19.22 19.54
CA THR A 17 1.88 -18.58 20.82
C THR A 17 1.54 -17.09 20.75
N ASP A 18 0.99 -16.58 21.85
CA ASP A 18 0.76 -15.14 21.99
C ASP A 18 2.10 -14.38 21.91
N PRO A 19 2.15 -13.26 21.20
CA PRO A 19 3.36 -12.46 21.12
C PRO A 19 3.64 -11.80 22.49
N VAL A 20 4.91 -11.77 22.86
CA VAL A 20 5.36 -11.16 24.12
C VAL A 20 6.04 -9.83 23.78
N PRO A 21 5.56 -8.69 24.32
CA PRO A 21 6.17 -7.39 24.06
C PRO A 21 7.56 -7.32 24.73
N GLY A 22 8.55 -6.93 23.92
CA GLY A 22 9.93 -6.70 24.35
C GLY A 22 10.14 -5.27 24.86
N GLN A 23 11.42 -4.88 24.99
CA GLN A 23 11.80 -3.53 25.40
C GLN A 23 11.24 -2.46 24.47
N GLY A 24 10.41 -1.55 25.01
CA GLY A 24 9.78 -0.46 24.27
C GLY A 24 8.69 -0.89 23.29
N ASP A 25 8.07 -2.05 23.52
CA ASP A 25 6.98 -2.54 22.69
C ASP A 25 5.62 -2.40 23.39
N LEU A 26 4.59 -2.14 22.58
CA LEU A 26 3.19 -2.22 22.98
C LEU A 26 2.62 -3.56 22.53
N LEU A 27 1.82 -4.21 23.38
CA LEU A 27 0.97 -5.34 23.01
C LEU A 27 -0.42 -4.82 22.67
N LEU A 28 -0.88 -5.15 21.47
CA LEU A 28 -2.17 -4.72 20.94
C LEU A 28 -3.12 -5.90 20.77
N LYS A 29 -4.42 -5.68 21.06
CA LYS A 29 -5.52 -6.42 20.45
C LYS A 29 -5.74 -5.85 19.06
N THR A 30 -5.60 -6.65 18.00
CA THR A 30 -5.83 -6.20 16.63
C THR A 30 -7.31 -5.92 16.42
N LEU A 31 -7.69 -4.69 16.08
CA LEU A 31 -9.08 -4.31 15.82
C LEU A 31 -9.43 -4.52 14.34
N SER A 32 -8.62 -4.00 13.46
CA SER A 32 -8.78 -4.13 12.01
C SER A 32 -7.40 -4.21 11.35
N THR A 33 -7.30 -5.00 10.27
CA THR A 33 -6.10 -5.13 9.45
C THR A 33 -6.49 -5.34 7.99
N ALA A 34 -5.60 -5.05 7.03
CA ALA A 34 -5.95 -5.13 5.62
C ALA A 34 -4.96 -5.95 4.81
N ILE A 35 -5.47 -6.64 3.77
CA ILE A 35 -4.64 -7.37 2.83
C ILE A 35 -4.00 -6.38 1.85
N CYS A 36 -2.69 -6.47 1.72
CA CYS A 36 -1.88 -5.75 0.74
C CYS A 36 -1.41 -6.67 -0.39
N ALA A 37 -1.19 -6.11 -1.57
CA ALA A 37 -0.58 -6.85 -2.68
C ALA A 37 0.84 -7.36 -2.31
N SER A 38 1.56 -6.65 -1.46
CA SER A 38 2.88 -7.07 -0.98
C SER A 38 2.85 -8.33 -0.13
N ASP A 39 1.72 -8.66 0.53
CA ASP A 39 1.56 -9.94 1.24
C ASP A 39 1.56 -11.11 0.25
N VAL A 40 0.84 -10.95 -0.88
CA VAL A 40 0.82 -11.94 -1.96
C VAL A 40 2.21 -12.09 -2.58
N HIS A 41 2.88 -10.99 -2.87
CA HIS A 41 4.22 -11.01 -3.46
C HIS A 41 5.26 -11.64 -2.54
N TYR A 42 5.17 -11.37 -1.24
CA TYR A 42 6.04 -11.99 -0.24
C TYR A 42 5.89 -13.53 -0.19
N MET A 43 4.67 -14.04 -0.38
CA MET A 43 4.41 -15.48 -0.48
C MET A 43 4.93 -16.09 -1.79
N ASP A 44 4.73 -15.38 -2.90
CA ASP A 44 4.98 -15.91 -4.24
C ASP A 44 6.44 -15.78 -4.68
N HIS A 45 7.19 -14.84 -4.07
CA HIS A 45 8.59 -14.56 -4.37
C HIS A 45 9.47 -14.63 -3.10
N PRO A 46 9.48 -15.75 -2.37
CA PRO A 46 10.24 -15.88 -1.12
C PRO A 46 11.75 -15.73 -1.33
N ASP A 47 12.26 -16.02 -2.53
CA ASP A 47 13.67 -15.84 -2.92
C ASP A 47 14.14 -14.38 -2.77
N LEU A 48 13.28 -13.41 -2.99
CA LEU A 48 13.61 -11.99 -2.81
C LEU A 48 13.79 -11.65 -1.32
N ALA A 49 12.96 -12.23 -0.45
CA ALA A 49 13.08 -12.02 1.00
C ALA A 49 14.25 -12.83 1.59
N ILE A 50 14.52 -14.04 1.09
CA ILE A 50 15.69 -14.84 1.48
C ILE A 50 16.99 -14.12 1.17
N ASN A 51 17.04 -13.42 0.04
CA ASN A 51 18.23 -12.74 -0.47
C ASN A 51 18.19 -11.22 -0.27
N ASP A 52 17.30 -10.69 0.57
CA ASP A 52 17.23 -9.24 0.83
C ASP A 52 18.52 -8.76 1.54
N PRO A 53 19.40 -8.01 0.83
CA PRO A 53 20.66 -7.56 1.41
C PRO A 53 20.45 -6.50 2.49
N THR A 54 19.26 -5.92 2.57
CA THR A 54 18.91 -4.92 3.60
C THR A 54 18.46 -5.56 4.90
N GLY A 55 18.08 -6.83 4.88
CA GLY A 55 17.54 -7.57 6.01
C GLY A 55 16.20 -7.01 6.53
N ARG A 56 15.49 -6.24 5.72
CA ARG A 56 14.17 -5.68 6.09
C ARG A 56 13.08 -6.73 6.07
N SER A 57 13.10 -7.55 5.03
CA SER A 57 12.29 -8.76 4.90
C SER A 57 13.19 -9.98 5.05
N LEU A 58 12.65 -11.04 5.62
CA LEU A 58 13.34 -12.33 5.69
C LEU A 58 12.31 -13.45 5.63
N TYR A 59 12.46 -14.35 4.67
CA TYR A 59 11.70 -15.58 4.62
C TYR A 59 12.56 -16.77 5.05
N ASP A 60 12.12 -17.44 6.09
CA ASP A 60 12.70 -18.70 6.57
C ASP A 60 11.59 -19.77 6.53
N PRO A 61 11.67 -20.80 5.67
CA PRO A 61 10.62 -21.80 5.52
C PRO A 61 10.38 -22.60 6.81
N ASP A 62 11.38 -22.67 7.70
CA ASP A 62 11.30 -23.43 8.95
C ASP A 62 10.77 -22.61 10.14
N ARG A 63 10.51 -21.30 9.94
CA ARG A 63 9.96 -20.41 10.96
C ARG A 63 8.56 -19.96 10.60
N ASP A 64 7.74 -19.79 11.62
CA ASP A 64 6.41 -19.20 11.48
C ASP A 64 6.49 -17.70 11.26
N ILE A 65 5.72 -17.20 10.31
CA ILE A 65 5.53 -15.78 10.09
C ILE A 65 4.04 -15.49 10.12
N VAL A 66 3.57 -14.78 11.14
CA VAL A 66 2.24 -14.18 11.13
C VAL A 66 2.29 -13.02 10.14
N MET A 67 1.44 -13.07 9.13
CA MET A 67 1.42 -12.09 8.03
C MET A 67 0.68 -10.80 8.41
N GLY A 68 0.66 -9.84 7.50
CA GLY A 68 -0.09 -8.58 7.62
C GLY A 68 0.73 -7.44 8.23
N HIS A 69 0.57 -6.24 7.65
CA HIS A 69 1.35 -5.08 8.04
C HIS A 69 0.56 -3.76 8.01
N GLU A 70 -0.71 -3.80 7.68
CA GLU A 70 -1.62 -2.66 7.66
C GLU A 70 -2.68 -2.85 8.75
N PHE A 71 -2.70 -2.03 9.80
CA PHE A 71 -3.49 -2.36 11.00
C PHE A 71 -3.84 -1.14 11.86
N VAL A 72 -4.82 -1.36 12.71
CA VAL A 72 -5.09 -0.60 13.94
C VAL A 72 -5.37 -1.57 15.07
N GLY A 73 -4.95 -1.23 16.28
CA GLY A 73 -5.17 -2.06 17.45
C GLY A 73 -5.40 -1.25 18.73
N GLU A 74 -5.92 -1.91 19.76
CA GLU A 74 -6.08 -1.37 21.10
C GLU A 74 -4.93 -1.86 21.98
N VAL A 75 -4.29 -0.95 22.71
CA VAL A 75 -3.25 -1.28 23.67
C VAL A 75 -3.84 -2.10 24.81
N ILE A 76 -3.32 -3.31 25.03
CA ILE A 76 -3.71 -4.21 26.13
C ILE A 76 -2.55 -4.51 27.07
N GLY A 77 -1.33 -4.10 26.73
CA GLY A 77 -0.16 -4.32 27.58
C GLY A 77 1.07 -3.58 27.09
N HIS A 78 2.06 -3.53 27.94
CA HIS A 78 3.32 -2.82 27.68
C HIS A 78 4.51 -3.76 27.96
N GLY A 79 5.52 -3.68 27.11
CA GLY A 79 6.82 -4.26 27.38
C GLY A 79 7.64 -3.39 28.35
N PRO A 80 8.78 -3.90 28.82
CA PRO A 80 9.67 -3.12 29.68
C PRO A 80 10.12 -1.83 29.00
N GLY A 81 10.19 -0.72 29.76
CA GLY A 81 10.71 0.57 29.30
C GLY A 81 9.77 1.37 28.41
N CYS A 82 8.52 0.96 28.24
CA CYS A 82 7.50 1.83 27.65
C CYS A 82 7.24 3.03 28.57
N SER A 83 6.83 4.11 27.95
CA SER A 83 6.33 5.32 28.61
C SER A 83 4.85 5.16 28.98
N ASP A 84 4.28 6.18 29.65
CA ASP A 84 2.84 6.24 29.91
C ASP A 84 2.06 6.93 28.77
N ALA A 85 2.67 7.08 27.59
CA ALA A 85 2.07 7.81 26.47
C ALA A 85 0.83 7.12 25.88
N PHE A 86 0.76 5.79 25.96
CA PHE A 86 -0.34 4.99 25.40
C PHE A 86 -0.95 4.09 26.48
N PRO A 87 -1.84 4.60 27.35
CA PRO A 87 -2.54 3.79 28.34
C PRO A 87 -3.30 2.61 27.72
N VAL A 88 -3.52 1.55 28.51
CA VAL A 88 -4.39 0.42 28.10
C VAL A 88 -5.76 0.97 27.69
N GLY A 89 -6.30 0.47 26.57
CA GLY A 89 -7.53 0.94 25.94
C GLY A 89 -7.30 2.03 24.88
N THR A 90 -6.07 2.55 24.73
CA THR A 90 -5.76 3.50 23.66
C THR A 90 -5.74 2.79 22.29
N ARG A 91 -6.47 3.33 21.31
CA ARG A 91 -6.37 2.89 19.93
C ARG A 91 -5.10 3.46 19.32
N VAL A 92 -4.30 2.60 18.68
CA VAL A 92 -3.03 2.99 18.04
C VAL A 92 -2.85 2.29 16.69
N THR A 93 -2.12 2.96 15.81
CA THR A 93 -1.55 2.37 14.60
C THR A 93 -0.09 2.80 14.48
N SER A 94 0.68 2.20 13.58
CA SER A 94 2.05 2.61 13.32
C SER A 94 2.47 2.29 11.89
N MET A 95 3.52 2.94 11.42
CA MET A 95 4.20 2.43 10.23
C MET A 95 4.59 0.96 10.45
N PRO A 96 4.51 0.12 9.39
CA PRO A 96 4.76 -1.33 9.51
C PRO A 96 6.25 -1.67 9.64
N ILE A 97 6.94 -0.98 10.53
CA ILE A 97 8.38 -1.17 10.75
C ILE A 97 8.71 -1.39 12.22
N ARG A 98 9.67 -2.26 12.45
CA ARG A 98 10.29 -2.49 13.74
C ARG A 98 11.76 -2.07 13.66
N LEU A 99 12.18 -1.13 14.50
CA LEU A 99 13.58 -0.72 14.60
C LEU A 99 14.34 -1.73 15.45
N VAL A 100 15.49 -2.17 14.96
CA VAL A 100 16.40 -3.07 15.70
C VAL A 100 17.46 -2.21 16.39
N ASP A 101 17.69 -2.45 17.68
CA ASP A 101 18.64 -1.69 18.49
C ASP A 101 18.50 -0.16 18.34
N GLY A 102 17.27 0.33 18.43
CA GLY A 102 16.98 1.76 18.25
C GLY A 102 17.29 2.31 16.85
N GLY A 103 17.40 1.42 15.86
CA GLY A 103 17.71 1.75 14.46
C GLY A 103 19.14 1.44 14.05
N ALA A 104 20.08 1.20 14.99
CA ALA A 104 21.47 0.84 14.67
C ALA A 104 21.58 -0.52 13.97
N GLY A 105 20.69 -1.46 14.28
CA GLY A 105 20.56 -2.78 13.64
C GLY A 105 19.68 -2.77 12.37
N GLY A 106 19.29 -1.59 11.86
CA GLY A 106 18.38 -1.46 10.74
C GLY A 106 16.91 -1.56 11.14
N LEU A 107 16.05 -1.89 10.19
CA LEU A 107 14.63 -2.07 10.40
C LEU A 107 14.15 -3.43 9.88
N ARG A 108 13.04 -3.92 10.43
CA ARG A 108 12.29 -5.10 9.96
C ARG A 108 10.89 -4.68 9.54
N ILE A 109 10.38 -5.25 8.47
CA ILE A 109 8.98 -5.05 8.06
C ILE A 109 8.11 -6.00 8.89
N ILE A 110 7.13 -5.44 9.58
CA ILE A 110 6.11 -6.19 10.33
C ILE A 110 5.35 -7.09 9.33
N GLY A 111 5.14 -8.37 9.68
CA GLY A 111 4.45 -9.33 8.83
C GLY A 111 5.28 -9.94 7.70
N GLN A 112 6.53 -9.49 7.51
CA GLN A 112 7.46 -10.01 6.49
C GLN A 112 8.82 -10.41 7.06
N HIS A 113 8.90 -10.63 8.36
CA HIS A 113 10.12 -11.04 9.04
C HIS A 113 9.80 -11.90 10.27
N PRO A 114 10.51 -13.02 10.52
CA PRO A 114 10.22 -13.90 11.66
C PRO A 114 10.38 -13.22 13.04
N GLU A 115 11.12 -12.12 13.12
CA GLU A 115 11.30 -11.33 14.33
C GLU A 115 10.36 -10.10 14.42
N ALA A 116 9.51 -9.90 13.40
CA ALA A 116 8.53 -8.84 13.35
C ALA A 116 7.20 -9.42 12.84
N GLN A 117 6.54 -10.17 13.73
CA GLN A 117 5.27 -10.83 13.45
C GLN A 117 4.17 -9.83 13.11
N GLY A 118 3.28 -10.19 12.21
CA GLY A 118 2.29 -9.30 11.62
C GLY A 118 0.94 -9.26 12.28
N SER A 119 0.03 -8.56 11.64
CA SER A 119 -1.29 -8.18 12.15
C SER A 119 -2.44 -9.12 11.77
N PHE A 120 -2.19 -10.15 10.93
CA PHE A 120 -3.23 -11.16 10.63
C PHE A 120 -3.38 -12.16 11.79
N GLY A 121 -3.54 -11.64 12.98
CA GLY A 121 -3.73 -12.37 14.22
C GLY A 121 -4.49 -11.55 15.25
N GLU A 122 -5.04 -12.22 16.26
CA GLU A 122 -5.81 -11.58 17.32
C GLU A 122 -5.00 -10.58 18.13
N LEU A 123 -3.67 -10.79 18.22
CA LEU A 123 -2.73 -9.94 18.94
C LEU A 123 -1.55 -9.54 18.06
N LEU A 124 -1.02 -8.36 18.31
CA LEU A 124 0.12 -7.78 17.60
C LEU A 124 1.06 -7.05 18.55
N VAL A 125 2.35 -7.09 18.29
CA VAL A 125 3.36 -6.28 19.00
C VAL A 125 3.94 -5.23 18.06
N VAL A 126 3.93 -3.97 18.50
CA VAL A 126 4.48 -2.83 17.76
C VAL A 126 5.43 -2.01 18.64
N PRO A 127 6.46 -1.36 18.08
CA PRO A 127 7.30 -0.46 18.86
C PRO A 127 6.50 0.79 19.28
N GLU A 128 6.58 1.16 20.55
CA GLU A 128 6.00 2.42 21.05
C GLU A 128 6.52 3.64 20.27
N ALA A 129 7.79 3.63 19.88
CA ALA A 129 8.45 4.74 19.18
C ALA A 129 7.86 5.07 17.80
N THR A 130 7.16 4.12 17.17
CA THR A 130 6.49 4.32 15.86
C THR A 130 4.97 4.35 16.00
N ALA A 131 4.44 4.13 17.19
CA ALA A 131 3.00 4.16 17.42
C ALA A 131 2.46 5.59 17.41
N LYS A 132 1.21 5.73 16.95
CA LYS A 132 0.43 6.97 17.02
C LYS A 132 -0.97 6.67 17.49
N ALA A 133 -1.43 7.41 18.49
CA ALA A 133 -2.81 7.31 18.97
C ALA A 133 -3.79 7.73 17.88
N VAL A 134 -4.91 7.04 17.82
CA VAL A 134 -6.02 7.32 16.91
C VAL A 134 -7.21 7.75 17.76
N ASP A 135 -7.45 9.06 17.79
CA ASP A 135 -8.55 9.65 18.51
C ASP A 135 -9.80 9.82 17.61
N GLY A 136 -10.94 10.03 18.25
CA GLY A 136 -12.17 10.36 17.55
C GLY A 136 -12.96 9.14 17.03
N ALA A 137 -13.97 9.45 16.22
CA ALA A 137 -14.95 8.48 15.72
C ALA A 137 -14.56 7.87 14.37
N VAL A 138 -13.29 8.02 13.94
CA VAL A 138 -12.83 7.43 12.68
C VAL A 138 -12.89 5.90 12.75
N SER A 139 -13.35 5.27 11.66
CA SER A 139 -13.46 3.82 11.55
C SER A 139 -12.08 3.14 11.64
N ASP A 140 -12.01 2.02 12.34
CA ASP A 140 -10.81 1.17 12.38
C ASP A 140 -10.43 0.69 10.98
N ASP A 141 -11.40 0.41 10.12
CA ASP A 141 -11.15 -0.01 8.74
C ASP A 141 -10.52 1.11 7.90
N ALA A 142 -10.89 2.36 8.14
CA ALA A 142 -10.25 3.50 7.49
C ALA A 142 -8.78 3.64 7.90
N ILE A 143 -8.49 3.40 9.18
CA ILE A 143 -7.12 3.45 9.70
C ILE A 143 -6.30 2.26 9.18
N ALA A 144 -6.88 1.06 9.13
CA ALA A 144 -6.18 -0.13 8.66
C ALA A 144 -5.64 0.00 7.22
N VAL A 145 -6.27 0.82 6.36
CA VAL A 145 -5.84 1.00 4.97
C VAL A 145 -4.96 2.22 4.72
N VAL A 146 -4.55 2.94 5.77
CA VAL A 146 -3.71 4.16 5.68
C VAL A 146 -2.39 3.90 4.95
N ASP A 147 -1.77 2.74 5.14
CA ASP A 147 -0.46 2.43 4.55
C ASP A 147 -0.50 2.49 3.02
N ALA A 148 -1.51 1.90 2.38
CA ALA A 148 -1.68 1.96 0.93
C ALA A 148 -1.88 3.40 0.44
N PHE A 149 -2.61 4.23 1.21
CA PHE A 149 -2.82 5.64 0.86
C PHE A 149 -1.55 6.47 1.04
N ALA A 150 -0.71 6.12 2.00
CA ALA A 150 0.59 6.74 2.17
C ALA A 150 1.55 6.44 0.99
N VAL A 151 1.44 5.27 0.35
CA VAL A 151 2.18 4.95 -0.87
C VAL A 151 1.81 5.90 -2.01
N GLY A 152 0.51 6.12 -2.27
CA GLY A 152 0.06 7.06 -3.30
C GLY A 152 0.50 8.50 -3.01
N GLU A 153 0.38 8.94 -1.75
CA GLU A 153 0.87 10.25 -1.30
C GLU A 153 2.36 10.43 -1.56
N PHE A 154 3.17 9.42 -1.22
CA PHE A 154 4.62 9.42 -1.45
C PHE A 154 4.95 9.66 -2.93
N TYR A 155 4.32 8.91 -3.85
CA TYR A 155 4.60 9.05 -5.28
C TYR A 155 4.11 10.37 -5.85
N VAL A 156 2.91 10.83 -5.46
CA VAL A 156 2.37 12.12 -5.89
C VAL A 156 3.23 13.27 -5.38
N ARG A 157 3.63 13.27 -4.11
CA ARG A 157 4.54 14.25 -3.55
C ARG A 157 5.91 14.22 -4.25
N SER A 158 6.48 13.03 -4.47
CA SER A 158 7.78 12.85 -5.13
C SER A 158 7.75 13.32 -6.58
N SER A 159 6.59 13.25 -7.23
CA SER A 159 6.43 13.73 -8.60
C SER A 159 6.60 15.23 -8.73
N ASN A 160 6.36 15.99 -7.66
CA ASN A 160 6.44 17.45 -7.66
C ASN A 160 5.80 18.04 -8.93
N MET A 161 4.52 17.69 -9.16
CA MET A 161 3.78 18.08 -10.36
C MET A 161 3.83 19.59 -10.58
N GLN A 162 4.07 19.96 -11.84
CA GLN A 162 4.14 21.35 -12.25
C GLN A 162 2.80 21.82 -12.86
N PRO A 163 2.49 23.12 -12.84
CA PRO A 163 1.27 23.63 -13.45
C PRO A 163 1.16 23.23 -14.93
N GLY A 164 0.00 22.72 -15.32
CA GLY A 164 -0.30 22.29 -16.68
C GLY A 164 0.15 20.87 -17.04
N GLU A 165 0.88 20.17 -16.17
CA GLU A 165 1.14 18.74 -16.33
C GLU A 165 -0.14 17.94 -16.06
N ILE A 166 -0.28 16.80 -16.73
CA ILE A 166 -1.46 15.95 -16.66
C ILE A 166 -1.07 14.59 -16.08
N PRO A 167 -1.61 14.19 -14.91
CA PRO A 167 -1.38 12.88 -14.36
C PRO A 167 -2.16 11.81 -15.10
N ILE A 168 -1.48 10.68 -15.33
CA ILE A 168 -2.02 9.44 -15.88
C ILE A 168 -1.79 8.34 -14.85
N ILE A 169 -2.86 7.78 -14.30
CA ILE A 169 -2.81 6.65 -13.38
C ILE A 169 -3.10 5.38 -14.19
N ILE A 170 -2.15 4.46 -14.24
CA ILE A 170 -2.30 3.14 -14.87
C ILE A 170 -2.48 2.10 -13.78
N GLY A 171 -3.69 1.54 -13.69
CA GLY A 171 -4.16 0.67 -12.64
C GLY A 171 -4.92 1.40 -11.54
N ALA A 172 -6.21 1.07 -11.37
CA ALA A 172 -7.10 1.58 -10.33
C ALA A 172 -7.25 0.58 -9.16
N GLY A 173 -6.15 -0.07 -8.77
CA GLY A 173 -6.02 -0.81 -7.53
C GLY A 173 -5.79 0.13 -6.33
N ALA A 174 -5.45 -0.43 -5.17
CA ALA A 174 -5.26 0.35 -3.93
C ALA A 174 -4.29 1.54 -4.11
N VAL A 175 -3.11 1.30 -4.69
CA VAL A 175 -2.09 2.33 -4.92
C VAL A 175 -2.56 3.37 -5.96
N GLY A 176 -3.23 2.95 -7.03
CA GLY A 176 -3.76 3.88 -8.04
C GLY A 176 -4.86 4.77 -7.46
N LEU A 177 -5.81 4.21 -6.71
CA LEU A 177 -6.86 4.97 -6.03
C LEU A 177 -6.28 5.97 -5.02
N SER A 178 -5.25 5.57 -4.28
CA SER A 178 -4.57 6.46 -3.34
C SER A 178 -3.85 7.61 -4.06
N ALA A 179 -3.22 7.35 -5.21
CA ALA A 179 -2.64 8.41 -6.04
C ALA A 179 -3.71 9.39 -6.56
N VAL A 180 -4.88 8.88 -6.98
CA VAL A 180 -6.02 9.74 -7.38
C VAL A 180 -6.46 10.61 -6.20
N ALA A 181 -6.64 10.04 -5.02
CA ALA A 181 -7.02 10.80 -3.81
C ALA A 181 -6.01 11.90 -3.49
N ALA A 182 -4.71 11.57 -3.53
CA ALA A 182 -3.63 12.53 -3.27
C ALA A 182 -3.57 13.68 -4.30
N LEU A 183 -3.85 13.40 -5.57
CA LEU A 183 -3.95 14.41 -6.64
C LEU A 183 -5.19 15.28 -6.47
N THR A 184 -6.34 14.66 -6.17
CA THR A 184 -7.60 15.37 -5.91
C THR A 184 -7.49 16.32 -4.73
N ALA A 185 -6.85 15.89 -3.64
CA ALA A 185 -6.60 16.73 -2.47
C ALA A 185 -5.73 17.98 -2.79
N ARG A 186 -4.94 17.92 -3.87
CA ARG A 186 -4.15 19.05 -4.41
C ARG A 186 -4.88 19.90 -5.45
N GLY A 187 -6.14 19.57 -5.75
CA GLY A 187 -6.94 20.26 -6.76
C GLY A 187 -6.44 20.06 -8.19
N ILE A 188 -5.76 18.96 -8.46
CA ILE A 188 -5.27 18.63 -9.82
C ILE A 188 -6.45 18.25 -10.71
N ASP A 189 -6.57 18.91 -11.86
CA ASP A 189 -7.56 18.66 -12.91
C ASP A 189 -6.92 18.97 -14.29
N PRO A 190 -6.95 18.03 -15.24
CA PRO A 190 -7.58 16.71 -15.22
C PRO A 190 -6.75 15.61 -14.55
N ILE A 191 -7.40 14.54 -14.05
CA ILE A 191 -6.79 13.29 -13.64
C ILE A 191 -7.32 12.19 -14.56
N ILE A 192 -6.42 11.51 -15.28
CA ILE A 192 -6.75 10.40 -16.20
C ILE A 192 -6.45 9.08 -15.52
N VAL A 193 -7.42 8.16 -15.50
CA VAL A 193 -7.27 6.82 -14.90
C VAL A 193 -7.54 5.74 -15.93
N SER A 194 -6.64 4.77 -16.05
CA SER A 194 -6.74 3.62 -16.94
C SER A 194 -6.76 2.32 -16.13
N ASP A 195 -7.78 1.50 -16.33
CA ASP A 195 -7.90 0.14 -15.76
C ASP A 195 -8.78 -0.72 -16.67
N PHE A 196 -8.56 -2.03 -16.70
CA PHE A 196 -9.41 -2.96 -17.45
C PHE A 196 -10.80 -3.14 -16.81
N HIS A 197 -10.90 -3.01 -15.48
CA HIS A 197 -12.14 -3.24 -14.73
C HIS A 197 -13.01 -1.96 -14.69
N ALA A 198 -14.17 -2.01 -15.27
CA ALA A 198 -15.10 -0.87 -15.31
C ALA A 198 -15.48 -0.38 -13.90
N GLU A 199 -15.68 -1.31 -12.96
CA GLU A 199 -16.05 -1.00 -11.58
C GLU A 199 -14.92 -0.24 -10.86
N ARG A 200 -13.66 -0.61 -11.08
CA ARG A 200 -12.50 0.09 -10.51
C ARG A 200 -12.34 1.49 -11.12
N ARG A 201 -12.56 1.63 -12.43
CA ARG A 201 -12.59 2.95 -13.08
C ARG A 201 -13.65 3.86 -12.46
N GLU A 202 -14.89 3.34 -12.30
CA GLU A 202 -15.97 4.12 -11.70
C GLU A 202 -15.71 4.46 -10.23
N LEU A 203 -15.12 3.54 -9.47
CA LEU A 203 -14.69 3.81 -8.10
C LEU A 203 -13.64 4.93 -8.05
N ALA A 204 -12.69 4.96 -8.99
CA ALA A 204 -11.71 6.03 -9.09
C ALA A 204 -12.38 7.41 -9.29
N ARG A 205 -13.49 7.46 -10.05
CA ARG A 205 -14.27 8.69 -10.26
C ARG A 205 -15.11 9.03 -9.03
N SER A 206 -16.03 8.14 -8.67
CA SER A 206 -17.08 8.44 -7.68
C SER A 206 -16.53 8.47 -6.24
N GLY A 207 -15.52 7.65 -5.93
CA GLY A 207 -14.92 7.57 -4.61
C GLY A 207 -13.74 8.51 -4.40
N PHE A 208 -12.97 8.84 -5.45
CA PHE A 208 -11.69 9.52 -5.30
C PHE A 208 -11.47 10.73 -6.20
N GLY A 209 -12.39 11.04 -7.13
CA GLY A 209 -12.36 12.27 -7.90
C GLY A 209 -11.57 12.21 -9.21
N ALA A 210 -11.37 11.03 -9.81
CA ALA A 210 -10.85 10.92 -11.16
C ALA A 210 -11.78 11.60 -12.19
N HIS A 211 -11.20 12.28 -13.16
CA HIS A 211 -11.97 13.05 -14.13
C HIS A 211 -12.25 12.27 -15.40
N ILE A 212 -11.28 11.52 -15.90
CA ILE A 212 -11.33 10.84 -17.20
C ILE A 212 -10.96 9.38 -17.00
N LEU A 213 -11.85 8.50 -17.44
CA LEU A 213 -11.71 7.06 -17.32
C LEU A 213 -11.42 6.43 -18.68
N VAL A 214 -10.42 5.58 -18.73
CA VAL A 214 -9.94 4.94 -19.95
C VAL A 214 -9.99 3.42 -19.79
N ASP A 215 -10.65 2.76 -20.74
CA ASP A 215 -10.55 1.32 -20.91
C ASP A 215 -9.39 1.00 -21.86
N PRO A 216 -8.29 0.43 -21.38
CA PRO A 216 -7.12 0.15 -22.22
C PRO A 216 -7.36 -0.94 -23.27
N ALA A 217 -8.50 -1.67 -23.18
CA ALA A 217 -8.93 -2.58 -24.23
C ALA A 217 -9.57 -1.86 -25.43
N GLN A 218 -9.99 -0.61 -25.24
CA GLN A 218 -10.68 0.17 -26.28
C GLN A 218 -9.81 1.24 -26.90
N GLN A 219 -8.94 1.88 -26.11
CA GLN A 219 -8.09 2.99 -26.58
C GLN A 219 -6.84 3.15 -25.72
N SER A 220 -5.79 3.73 -26.34
CA SER A 220 -4.58 4.08 -25.60
C SER A 220 -4.84 5.25 -24.66
N VAL A 221 -4.35 5.13 -23.42
CA VAL A 221 -4.41 6.22 -22.43
C VAL A 221 -3.59 7.44 -22.89
N PHE A 222 -2.55 7.24 -23.70
CA PHE A 222 -1.74 8.33 -24.25
C PHE A 222 -2.46 9.06 -25.41
N ASP A 223 -3.32 8.37 -26.18
CA ASP A 223 -4.20 9.05 -27.15
C ASP A 223 -5.18 9.97 -26.43
N VAL A 224 -5.79 9.46 -25.35
CA VAL A 224 -6.69 10.27 -24.50
C VAL A 224 -5.95 11.46 -23.90
N PHE A 225 -4.74 11.25 -23.39
CA PHE A 225 -3.90 12.34 -22.89
C PHE A 225 -3.68 13.43 -23.95
N ARG A 226 -3.31 13.05 -25.19
CA ARG A 226 -3.10 14.00 -26.30
C ARG A 226 -4.37 14.80 -26.62
N GLN A 227 -5.51 14.11 -26.67
CA GLN A 227 -6.82 14.73 -26.87
C GLN A 227 -7.14 15.73 -25.76
N VAL A 228 -7.07 15.32 -24.51
CA VAL A 228 -7.37 16.16 -23.34
C VAL A 228 -6.45 17.38 -23.27
N ARG A 229 -5.16 17.19 -23.52
CA ARG A 229 -4.19 18.28 -23.55
C ARG A 229 -4.54 19.33 -24.62
N ALA A 230 -4.95 18.88 -25.80
CA ALA A 230 -5.37 19.76 -26.87
C ALA A 230 -6.68 20.50 -26.58
N GLU A 231 -7.71 19.77 -26.10
CA GLU A 231 -9.02 20.34 -25.78
C GLU A 231 -8.98 21.37 -24.64
N ARG A 232 -8.12 21.12 -23.64
CA ARG A 232 -7.96 22.02 -22.50
C ARG A 232 -6.86 23.06 -22.67
N HIS A 233 -6.22 23.11 -23.85
CA HIS A 233 -5.12 24.03 -24.18
C HIS A 233 -3.97 23.97 -23.16
N LEU A 234 -3.66 22.77 -22.64
CA LEU A 234 -2.56 22.55 -21.71
C LEU A 234 -1.27 22.29 -22.50
N ALA A 235 -0.12 22.68 -21.93
CA ALA A 235 1.19 22.53 -22.57
C ALA A 235 2.14 21.60 -21.78
N GLY A 236 1.68 21.09 -20.63
CA GLY A 236 2.50 20.26 -19.75
C GLY A 236 2.70 18.83 -20.27
N CYS A 237 3.72 18.18 -19.73
CA CYS A 237 4.04 16.79 -20.01
C CYS A 237 3.09 15.83 -19.26
N ALA A 238 3.09 14.57 -19.68
CA ALA A 238 2.43 13.52 -18.91
C ALA A 238 3.26 13.18 -17.66
N VAL A 239 2.57 12.99 -16.52
CA VAL A 239 3.14 12.41 -15.31
C VAL A 239 2.43 11.09 -15.06
N VAL A 240 3.11 10.00 -15.39
CA VAL A 240 2.54 8.65 -15.34
C VAL A 240 2.83 8.00 -14.01
N PHE A 241 1.79 7.54 -13.34
CA PHE A 241 1.88 6.69 -12.16
C PHE A 241 1.51 5.26 -12.57
N GLU A 242 2.51 4.42 -12.73
CA GLU A 242 2.34 3.01 -13.02
C GLU A 242 2.09 2.28 -11.69
N CYS A 243 0.85 1.76 -11.51
CA CYS A 243 0.37 1.19 -10.25
C CYS A 243 -0.04 -0.30 -10.37
N VAL A 244 0.46 -1.01 -11.39
CA VAL A 244 0.12 -2.42 -11.66
C VAL A 244 1.28 -3.34 -11.38
N GLY A 245 2.49 -3.02 -11.85
CA GLY A 245 3.69 -3.85 -11.73
C GLY A 245 3.68 -5.09 -12.64
N ALA A 246 2.91 -5.08 -13.73
CA ALA A 246 2.84 -6.20 -14.65
C ALA A 246 4.03 -6.25 -15.60
N SER A 247 4.58 -7.45 -15.83
CA SER A 247 5.70 -7.64 -16.77
C SER A 247 5.36 -7.16 -18.17
N GLY A 248 6.29 -6.46 -18.82
CA GLY A 248 6.16 -5.84 -20.13
C GLY A 248 5.30 -4.58 -20.18
N LEU A 249 4.69 -4.16 -19.07
CA LEU A 249 3.90 -2.93 -19.05
C LEU A 249 4.77 -1.68 -19.14
N ILE A 250 5.92 -1.69 -18.45
CA ILE A 250 6.81 -0.54 -18.47
C ILE A 250 7.37 -0.25 -19.86
N ASP A 251 7.67 -1.29 -20.64
CA ASP A 251 8.14 -1.13 -22.03
C ASP A 251 7.06 -0.51 -22.92
N LYS A 252 5.80 -0.91 -22.76
CA LYS A 252 4.66 -0.30 -23.46
C LYS A 252 4.48 1.16 -23.08
N ILE A 253 4.59 1.50 -21.79
CA ILE A 253 4.50 2.90 -21.34
C ILE A 253 5.63 3.72 -21.96
N VAL A 254 6.86 3.21 -21.96
CA VAL A 254 8.03 3.88 -22.56
C VAL A 254 7.87 4.09 -24.06
N ALA A 255 7.30 3.10 -24.77
CA ALA A 255 7.06 3.19 -26.21
C ALA A 255 6.01 4.25 -26.61
N GLU A 256 4.98 4.46 -25.75
CA GLU A 256 3.87 5.37 -26.03
C GLU A 256 4.06 6.78 -25.41
N ALA A 257 4.92 6.89 -24.39
CA ALA A 257 5.15 8.14 -23.66
C ALA A 257 5.76 9.20 -24.57
N GLU A 258 5.24 10.43 -24.47
CA GLU A 258 5.73 11.56 -25.24
C GLU A 258 7.01 12.17 -24.65
N PHE A 259 7.62 13.06 -25.40
CA PHE A 259 8.80 13.82 -24.98
C PHE A 259 8.58 14.48 -23.61
N CYS A 260 9.59 14.41 -22.76
CA CYS A 260 9.62 14.92 -21.38
C CYS A 260 8.63 14.28 -20.39
N SER A 261 7.96 13.18 -20.74
CA SER A 261 7.12 12.47 -19.77
C SER A 261 7.93 11.97 -18.59
N ARG A 262 7.29 11.97 -17.41
CA ARG A 262 7.88 11.46 -16.14
C ARG A 262 7.08 10.27 -15.68
N ILE A 263 7.76 9.16 -15.37
CA ILE A 263 7.14 7.88 -15.06
C ILE A 263 7.53 7.48 -13.62
N TYR A 264 6.55 7.27 -12.78
CA TYR A 264 6.69 6.84 -11.40
C TYR A 264 6.16 5.41 -11.27
N CYS A 265 7.08 4.46 -11.07
CA CYS A 265 6.78 3.03 -10.98
C CYS A 265 6.40 2.69 -9.54
N ALA A 266 5.12 2.81 -9.22
CA ALA A 266 4.53 2.56 -7.92
C ALA A 266 4.02 1.12 -7.77
N GLY A 267 3.85 0.39 -8.88
CA GLY A 267 3.54 -1.04 -8.87
C GLY A 267 4.70 -1.87 -8.34
N GLY A 268 4.38 -3.03 -7.76
CA GLY A 268 5.40 -3.96 -7.26
C GLY A 268 6.03 -4.77 -8.38
N TRP A 269 7.35 -4.66 -8.56
CA TRP A 269 8.12 -5.43 -9.54
C TRP A 269 8.90 -6.53 -8.83
N TYR A 270 8.45 -7.77 -8.97
CA TYR A 270 9.04 -8.93 -8.27
C TYR A 270 9.73 -9.90 -9.23
N THR A 271 9.66 -9.63 -10.53
CA THR A 271 10.36 -10.37 -11.57
C THR A 271 11.15 -9.41 -12.44
N GLY A 272 12.21 -9.88 -13.09
CA GLY A 272 12.95 -9.06 -14.05
C GLY A 272 12.06 -8.62 -15.20
N ASP A 273 12.24 -7.37 -15.64
CA ASP A 273 11.56 -6.80 -16.79
C ASP A 273 12.56 -6.09 -17.71
N THR A 274 12.12 -5.71 -18.89
CA THR A 274 12.93 -5.00 -19.90
C THR A 274 12.26 -3.72 -20.31
N LEU A 275 13.04 -2.74 -20.71
CA LEU A 275 12.55 -1.53 -21.32
C LEU A 275 13.47 -1.05 -22.44
N SER A 276 12.93 -0.37 -23.44
CA SER A 276 13.70 0.23 -24.52
C SER A 276 14.41 1.49 -24.07
N ILE A 277 15.70 1.39 -23.77
CA ILE A 277 16.54 2.55 -23.44
C ILE A 277 16.58 3.55 -24.62
N THR A 278 16.52 3.04 -25.86
CA THR A 278 16.50 3.89 -27.06
C THR A 278 15.29 4.80 -27.09
N GLU A 279 14.09 4.27 -26.82
CA GLU A 279 12.86 5.06 -26.78
C GLU A 279 12.86 6.02 -25.58
N ALA A 280 13.26 5.55 -24.41
CA ALA A 280 13.40 6.39 -23.22
C ALA A 280 14.34 7.58 -23.47
N THR A 281 15.47 7.34 -24.13
CA THR A 281 16.44 8.39 -24.50
C THR A 281 15.87 9.35 -25.55
N ARG A 282 15.23 8.83 -26.60
CA ARG A 282 14.63 9.64 -27.66
C ARG A 282 13.58 10.61 -27.10
N ASN A 283 12.78 10.13 -26.16
CA ASN A 283 11.69 10.90 -25.56
C ASN A 283 12.12 11.67 -24.31
N GLY A 284 13.39 11.64 -23.91
CA GLY A 284 13.90 12.38 -22.75
C GLY A 284 13.13 12.05 -21.47
N LEU A 285 12.81 10.76 -21.27
CA LEU A 285 11.99 10.33 -20.15
C LEU A 285 12.75 10.40 -18.82
N THR A 286 12.05 10.76 -17.77
CA THR A 286 12.51 10.58 -16.38
C THR A 286 11.72 9.46 -15.75
N MET A 287 12.42 8.53 -15.10
CA MET A 287 11.78 7.39 -14.44
C MET A 287 12.26 7.27 -13.00
N GLN A 288 11.31 6.99 -12.10
CA GLN A 288 11.60 6.66 -10.70
C GLN A 288 11.06 5.28 -10.38
N PHE A 289 11.91 4.42 -9.88
CA PHE A 289 11.57 3.08 -9.42
C PHE A 289 11.69 2.99 -7.91
N GLY A 290 10.77 2.24 -7.31
CA GLY A 290 10.84 1.91 -5.89
C GLY A 290 10.66 3.12 -4.97
N GLY A 291 10.87 2.84 -3.72
CA GLY A 291 10.59 3.75 -2.63
C GLY A 291 9.30 3.34 -1.92
N GLY A 292 9.13 3.88 -0.75
CA GLY A 292 7.93 3.69 0.08
C GLY A 292 7.66 4.97 0.85
N PRO A 293 6.52 5.06 1.52
CA PRO A 293 6.17 6.27 2.24
C PRO A 293 7.23 6.59 3.28
N MET A 294 7.65 7.85 3.29
CA MET A 294 8.46 8.38 4.38
C MET A 294 7.56 8.65 5.59
N PRO A 295 8.10 8.75 6.82
CA PRO A 295 7.27 9.02 8.00
C PRO A 295 6.30 10.20 7.82
N GLN A 296 6.73 11.26 7.16
CA GLN A 296 5.88 12.43 6.88
C GLN A 296 4.70 12.12 5.96
N ASP A 297 4.87 11.21 4.99
CA ASP A 297 3.78 10.82 4.09
C ASP A 297 2.78 9.95 4.86
N TRP A 298 3.29 8.97 5.59
CA TRP A 298 2.47 8.01 6.32
C TRP A 298 1.65 8.67 7.43
N TYR A 299 2.32 9.42 8.31
CA TYR A 299 1.61 10.11 9.40
C TYR A 299 0.75 11.27 8.90
N GLY A 300 1.14 11.95 7.81
CA GLY A 300 0.33 12.99 7.18
C GLY A 300 -0.97 12.45 6.59
N VAL A 301 -0.95 11.27 5.98
CA VAL A 301 -2.16 10.58 5.52
C VAL A 301 -3.02 10.15 6.71
N LEU A 302 -2.43 9.56 7.75
CA LEU A 302 -3.17 9.22 8.97
C LEU A 302 -3.87 10.46 9.56
N ASP A 303 -3.17 11.58 9.68
CA ASP A 303 -3.76 12.83 10.17
C ASP A 303 -4.92 13.31 9.30
N SER A 304 -4.81 13.16 7.98
CA SER A 304 -5.87 13.52 7.03
C SER A 304 -7.11 12.63 7.17
N VAL A 305 -6.91 11.34 7.42
CA VAL A 305 -8.00 10.37 7.67
C VAL A 305 -8.67 10.68 9.01
N VAL A 306 -7.91 10.89 10.08
CA VAL A 306 -8.44 11.25 11.40
C VAL A 306 -9.19 12.59 11.37
N ALA A 307 -8.70 13.55 10.60
CA ALA A 307 -9.37 14.84 10.41
C ALA A 307 -10.60 14.79 9.49
N GLY A 308 -10.86 13.65 8.82
CA GLY A 308 -11.96 13.50 7.87
C GLY A 308 -11.78 14.26 6.55
N THR A 309 -10.55 14.70 6.23
CA THR A 309 -10.23 15.37 4.96
C THR A 309 -9.87 14.37 3.85
N LEU A 310 -9.60 13.12 4.21
CA LEU A 310 -9.41 11.98 3.33
C LEU A 310 -10.27 10.82 3.84
N ASP A 311 -11.14 10.29 2.99
CA ASP A 311 -11.90 9.06 3.26
C ASP A 311 -11.38 7.90 2.40
N PRO A 312 -10.68 6.90 2.97
CA PRO A 312 -10.20 5.75 2.24
C PRO A 312 -11.24 4.62 2.14
N LEU A 313 -12.34 4.68 2.92
CA LEU A 313 -13.35 3.60 3.00
C LEU A 313 -13.98 3.20 1.67
N PRO A 314 -14.20 4.10 0.67
CA PRO A 314 -14.69 3.66 -0.64
C PRO A 314 -13.83 2.59 -1.31
N SER A 315 -12.54 2.46 -0.95
CA SER A 315 -11.66 1.40 -1.46
C SER A 315 -11.93 0.03 -0.84
N VAL A 316 -12.54 -0.03 0.35
CA VAL A 316 -12.84 -1.27 1.08
C VAL A 316 -14.11 -1.87 0.53
N GLY A 317 -13.99 -2.99 -0.16
CA GLY A 317 -15.15 -3.65 -0.76
C GLY A 317 -15.57 -4.93 -0.04
N ARG A 318 -14.77 -5.41 0.92
CA ARG A 318 -15.10 -6.62 1.69
C ARG A 318 -14.44 -6.57 3.07
N ILE A 319 -15.19 -7.06 4.07
CA ILE A 319 -14.70 -7.31 5.43
C ILE A 319 -14.84 -8.81 5.71
N ILE A 320 -13.81 -9.42 6.27
CA ILE A 320 -13.73 -10.87 6.49
C ILE A 320 -13.16 -11.22 7.87
N GLY A 321 -13.37 -12.47 8.31
CA GLY A 321 -12.67 -13.05 9.44
C GLY A 321 -11.36 -13.74 9.05
N LEU A 322 -10.59 -14.21 10.04
CA LEU A 322 -9.30 -14.88 9.81
C LEU A 322 -9.43 -16.12 8.91
N ASP A 323 -10.51 -16.90 9.06
CA ASP A 323 -10.69 -18.16 8.31
C ASP A 323 -10.81 -17.97 6.79
N GLU A 324 -11.23 -16.79 6.35
CA GLU A 324 -11.39 -16.47 4.93
C GLU A 324 -10.11 -15.91 4.29
N VAL A 325 -9.09 -15.57 5.09
CA VAL A 325 -7.86 -14.90 4.59
C VAL A 325 -7.11 -15.72 3.55
N PRO A 326 -6.91 -17.04 3.69
CA PRO A 326 -6.22 -17.83 2.65
C PRO A 326 -6.89 -17.73 1.28
N GLU A 327 -8.24 -17.80 1.22
CA GLU A 327 -8.98 -17.63 -0.02
C GLU A 327 -8.90 -16.20 -0.56
N ALA A 328 -8.98 -15.20 0.33
CA ALA A 328 -8.88 -13.79 -0.05
C ALA A 328 -7.49 -13.45 -0.63
N LEU A 329 -6.40 -14.05 -0.11
CA LEU A 329 -5.06 -13.92 -0.69
C LEU A 329 -4.98 -14.54 -2.08
N ASP A 330 -5.62 -15.71 -2.31
CA ASP A 330 -5.69 -16.33 -3.62
C ASP A 330 -6.50 -15.51 -4.63
N GLN A 331 -7.58 -14.86 -4.20
CA GLN A 331 -8.35 -13.92 -5.04
C GLN A 331 -7.51 -12.68 -5.38
N ALA A 332 -6.80 -12.11 -4.39
CA ALA A 332 -5.90 -10.98 -4.62
C ALA A 332 -4.78 -11.32 -5.61
N ARG A 333 -4.20 -12.54 -5.54
CA ARG A 333 -3.20 -13.05 -6.51
C ARG A 333 -3.71 -13.05 -7.94
N ARG A 334 -4.99 -13.35 -8.16
CA ARG A 334 -5.62 -13.34 -9.47
C ARG A 334 -6.14 -11.96 -9.89
N SER A 335 -5.87 -10.92 -9.08
CA SER A 335 -6.43 -9.57 -9.26
C SER A 335 -7.97 -9.56 -9.29
N GLU A 336 -8.60 -10.54 -8.67
CA GLU A 336 -10.04 -10.67 -8.53
C GLU A 336 -10.51 -9.93 -7.25
N GLY A 337 -11.74 -9.42 -7.29
CA GLY A 337 -12.35 -8.78 -6.13
C GLY A 337 -12.04 -7.27 -5.99
N PRO A 338 -12.42 -6.71 -4.83
CA PRO A 338 -12.30 -5.27 -4.58
C PRO A 338 -10.85 -4.85 -4.38
N PRO A 339 -10.55 -3.54 -4.51
CA PRO A 339 -9.21 -3.01 -4.31
C PRO A 339 -8.64 -3.29 -2.90
N ARG A 340 -9.51 -3.29 -1.89
CA ARG A 340 -9.11 -3.56 -0.50
C ARG A 340 -10.03 -4.57 0.17
N ILE A 341 -9.44 -5.49 0.91
CA ILE A 341 -10.12 -6.44 1.79
C ILE A 341 -9.60 -6.20 3.21
N VAL A 342 -10.52 -5.96 4.13
CA VAL A 342 -10.22 -5.75 5.55
C VAL A 342 -10.53 -7.04 6.32
N ILE A 343 -9.77 -7.29 7.36
CA ILE A 343 -9.88 -8.45 8.23
C ILE A 343 -10.18 -7.97 9.65
N HIS A 344 -11.19 -8.56 10.32
CA HIS A 344 -11.44 -8.40 11.74
C HIS A 344 -10.99 -9.66 12.48
N PRO A 345 -9.75 -9.69 13.02
CA PRO A 345 -9.18 -10.92 13.58
C PRO A 345 -9.91 -11.43 14.83
N ASN A 346 -10.58 -10.55 15.56
CA ASN A 346 -11.28 -10.86 16.79
C ASN A 346 -12.79 -11.10 16.61
N GLY A 347 -13.30 -11.19 15.38
CA GLY A 347 -14.65 -11.63 15.07
C GLY A 347 -15.76 -10.60 15.27
N ASP A 348 -15.44 -9.34 15.45
CA ASP A 348 -16.42 -8.25 15.48
C ASP A 348 -16.79 -7.85 14.01
N LEU A 349 -17.64 -8.70 13.36
CA LEU A 349 -18.15 -8.50 12.00
C LEU A 349 -19.50 -7.79 12.04
#